data_90c73cebe70ba6b973c34850d12dc8b4
#
_entry.id   90c73cebe70ba6b973c34850d12dc8b4
#
_cell.length_a   1.000
_cell.length_b   1.000
_cell.length_c   1.000
_cell.angle_alpha   90.00
_cell.angle_beta   90.00
_cell.angle_gamma   90.00
#
_symmetry.space_group_name_H-M   'P 1'
#
loop_
_entity.id
_entity.type
_entity.pdbx_description
1 polymer ?
#
loop_
_entity_poly.entity_id
_entity_poly.type
_entity_poly.pdbx_seq_one_letter_code
_entity_poly.pdbx_strand_id
1 'polypeptide(L)'
;ANAIKLLFRVLKEAVTNYEARLACVEGGSLRNAIPREASAVITIPKDSYDDVTDLVARFEDLFLAEYEGVETDLRLTAEEVDCPQQEIPEDVQDFLIHAVTLCPHGVYRVIPEQPDIVETSNNLAMISTNEKMVNDKKVNIIEVCCLTRSSVESRKEELQSVIQSAFSLAGADVTFSGSYPGWKPNLKSQLLHTLKETYHQQFGSEPRVVIIHAGLECGIIGRNYPNMEMISFGPTIEHPHSPDERVNIATVQKFYQFVLAALKAL
;
A
#
# COMPACT_ATOMS: atom_id res chain seq x y z
N ALA A 1 3.35 -7.15 -7.55
CA ALA A 1 2.79 -6.11 -8.44
C ALA A 1 1.58 -5.42 -7.82
N ASN A 2 1.19 -4.25 -8.33
CA ASN A 2 -0.05 -3.59 -7.99
C ASN A 2 -0.97 -3.62 -9.22
N ALA A 3 -2.04 -4.40 -9.15
CA ALA A 3 -2.94 -4.62 -10.30
C ALA A 3 -3.56 -3.32 -10.81
N ILE A 4 -3.90 -2.35 -9.94
CA ILE A 4 -4.44 -1.04 -10.36
C ILE A 4 -3.40 -0.28 -11.21
N LYS A 5 -2.13 -0.25 -10.77
CA LYS A 5 -1.06 0.43 -11.52
C LYS A 5 -0.82 -0.22 -12.88
N LEU A 6 -0.86 -1.54 -12.96
CA LEU A 6 -0.70 -2.28 -14.22
C LEU A 6 -1.89 -2.01 -15.16
N LEU A 7 -3.12 -2.12 -14.65
CA LEU A 7 -4.31 -1.82 -15.43
C LEU A 7 -4.28 -0.40 -16.03
N PHE A 8 -3.89 0.61 -15.23
CA PHE A 8 -3.83 1.99 -15.72
C PHE A 8 -2.73 2.25 -16.76
N ARG A 9 -1.70 1.42 -16.84
CA ARG A 9 -0.73 1.46 -17.96
C ARG A 9 -1.39 1.04 -19.27
N VAL A 10 -2.21 0.00 -19.24
CA VAL A 10 -2.98 -0.48 -20.40
C VAL A 10 -4.04 0.55 -20.81
N LEU A 11 -4.85 1.01 -19.83
CA LEU A 11 -5.90 1.99 -20.08
C LEU A 11 -5.35 3.29 -20.68
N LYS A 12 -4.20 3.77 -20.20
CA LYS A 12 -3.56 4.95 -20.76
C LYS A 12 -3.26 4.80 -22.24
N GLU A 13 -2.72 3.65 -22.66
CA GLU A 13 -2.41 3.40 -24.05
C GLU A 13 -3.68 3.17 -24.89
N ALA A 14 -4.66 2.45 -24.34
CA ALA A 14 -5.94 2.23 -25.01
C ALA A 14 -6.69 3.55 -25.30
N VAL A 15 -6.73 4.46 -24.33
CA VAL A 15 -7.34 5.78 -24.48
C VAL A 15 -6.57 6.63 -25.47
N THR A 16 -5.22 6.64 -25.38
CA THR A 16 -4.40 7.52 -26.24
C THR A 16 -4.38 7.10 -27.70
N ASN A 17 -4.37 5.79 -27.99
CA ASN A 17 -4.09 5.27 -29.32
C ASN A 17 -5.26 4.57 -30.00
N TYR A 18 -6.30 4.19 -29.27
CA TYR A 18 -7.39 3.35 -29.76
C TYR A 18 -8.79 3.92 -29.45
N GLU A 19 -8.87 5.20 -29.12
CA GLU A 19 -10.12 5.91 -28.82
C GLU A 19 -10.98 5.21 -27.75
N ALA A 20 -10.34 4.49 -26.82
CA ALA A 20 -11.05 3.81 -25.76
C ALA A 20 -11.68 4.81 -24.78
N ARG A 21 -12.90 4.50 -24.32
CA ARG A 21 -13.61 5.28 -23.31
C ARG A 21 -13.86 4.42 -22.08
N LEU A 22 -13.55 4.93 -20.91
CA LEU A 22 -13.73 4.22 -19.64
C LEU A 22 -15.18 4.37 -19.16
N ALA A 23 -15.82 3.25 -18.82
CA ALA A 23 -17.17 3.23 -18.24
C ALA A 23 -17.13 3.04 -16.72
N CYS A 24 -16.33 2.10 -16.25
CA CYS A 24 -16.10 1.90 -14.81
C CYS A 24 -14.73 1.27 -14.55
N VAL A 25 -14.26 1.37 -13.31
CA VAL A 25 -13.03 0.77 -12.86
C VAL A 25 -13.19 0.28 -11.41
N GLU A 26 -12.66 -0.91 -11.15
CA GLU A 26 -12.64 -1.54 -9.83
C GLU A 26 -11.25 -2.13 -9.57
N GLY A 27 -10.79 -2.10 -8.32
CA GLY A 27 -9.55 -2.76 -7.94
C GLY A 27 -9.25 -2.66 -6.47
N GLY A 28 -8.67 -3.74 -5.92
CA GLY A 28 -8.33 -3.85 -4.52
C GLY A 28 -9.54 -3.95 -3.59
N SER A 29 -9.31 -4.48 -2.39
CA SER A 29 -10.38 -4.70 -1.39
C SER A 29 -10.00 -4.21 0.00
N LEU A 30 -8.71 -4.07 0.30
CA LEU A 30 -8.19 -3.70 1.62
C LEU A 30 -7.11 -2.63 1.49
N ARG A 31 -7.23 -1.56 2.26
CA ARG A 31 -6.25 -0.45 2.23
C ARG A 31 -4.81 -0.84 2.63
N ASN A 32 -4.66 -1.90 3.42
CA ASN A 32 -3.36 -2.40 3.89
C ASN A 32 -2.81 -3.58 3.09
N ALA A 33 -3.48 -3.99 2.01
CA ALA A 33 -3.02 -5.00 1.08
C ALA A 33 -2.70 -4.37 -0.29
N ILE A 34 -1.66 -4.87 -0.96
CA ILE A 34 -1.40 -4.50 -2.35
C ILE A 34 -2.48 -5.13 -3.23
N PRO A 35 -3.14 -4.36 -4.11
CA PRO A 35 -4.19 -4.90 -4.99
C PRO A 35 -3.67 -6.05 -5.84
N ARG A 36 -4.34 -7.20 -5.74
CA ARG A 36 -4.04 -8.39 -6.56
C ARG A 36 -4.85 -8.42 -7.84
N GLU A 37 -6.01 -7.76 -7.83
CA GLU A 37 -6.97 -7.74 -8.93
C GLU A 37 -7.39 -6.30 -9.21
N ALA A 38 -7.59 -6.02 -10.49
CA ALA A 38 -8.22 -4.78 -10.95
C ALA A 38 -8.87 -5.06 -12.31
N SER A 39 -10.01 -4.43 -12.56
CA SER A 39 -10.75 -4.54 -13.80
C SER A 39 -11.30 -3.19 -14.23
N ALA A 40 -11.56 -3.05 -15.53
CA ALA A 40 -12.22 -1.89 -16.08
C ALA A 40 -13.15 -2.33 -17.21
N VAL A 41 -14.26 -1.63 -17.37
CA VAL A 41 -15.09 -1.74 -18.57
C VAL A 41 -14.80 -0.52 -19.44
N ILE A 42 -14.46 -0.78 -20.68
CA ILE A 42 -14.19 0.26 -21.68
C ILE A 42 -15.08 0.05 -22.91
N THR A 43 -15.40 1.12 -23.59
CA THR A 43 -15.93 1.08 -24.95
C THR A 43 -14.83 1.44 -25.93
N ILE A 44 -14.86 0.85 -27.10
CA ILE A 44 -13.92 1.10 -28.20
C ILE A 44 -14.67 1.15 -29.54
N PRO A 45 -14.14 1.86 -30.55
CA PRO A 45 -14.62 1.70 -31.93
C PRO A 45 -14.53 0.23 -32.35
N LYS A 46 -15.54 -0.24 -33.09
CA LYS A 46 -15.60 -1.64 -33.50
C LYS A 46 -14.36 -2.07 -34.31
N ASP A 47 -13.84 -1.16 -35.11
CA ASP A 47 -12.66 -1.40 -35.95
C ASP A 47 -11.35 -1.50 -35.12
N SER A 48 -11.36 -1.07 -33.86
CA SER A 48 -10.21 -1.14 -32.94
C SER A 48 -10.21 -2.41 -32.08
N TYR A 49 -11.15 -3.33 -32.27
CA TYR A 49 -11.28 -4.52 -31.41
C TYR A 49 -10.02 -5.40 -31.41
N ASP A 50 -9.54 -5.74 -32.62
CA ASP A 50 -8.35 -6.58 -32.76
C ASP A 50 -7.09 -5.89 -32.21
N ASP A 51 -6.94 -4.59 -32.47
CA ASP A 51 -5.81 -3.80 -31.98
C ASP A 51 -5.77 -3.72 -30.44
N VAL A 52 -6.93 -3.58 -29.79
CA VAL A 52 -7.02 -3.55 -28.32
C VAL A 52 -6.76 -4.95 -27.73
N THR A 53 -7.20 -6.02 -28.42
CA THR A 53 -6.90 -7.38 -28.00
C THR A 53 -5.39 -7.64 -28.06
N ASP A 54 -4.74 -7.22 -29.15
CA ASP A 54 -3.28 -7.32 -29.32
C ASP A 54 -2.53 -6.45 -28.29
N LEU A 55 -3.07 -5.26 -27.97
CA LEU A 55 -2.53 -4.40 -26.89
C LEU A 55 -2.51 -5.14 -25.55
N VAL A 56 -3.62 -5.81 -25.19
CA VAL A 56 -3.75 -6.55 -23.93
C VAL A 56 -2.72 -7.70 -23.89
N ALA A 57 -2.62 -8.49 -24.95
CA ALA A 57 -1.64 -9.59 -25.04
C ALA A 57 -0.20 -9.07 -24.93
N ARG A 58 0.14 -7.98 -25.60
CA ARG A 58 1.46 -7.35 -25.54
C ARG A 58 1.80 -6.85 -24.12
N PHE A 59 0.82 -6.28 -23.42
CA PHE A 59 1.03 -5.86 -22.02
C PHE A 59 1.13 -7.03 -21.06
N GLU A 60 0.44 -8.15 -21.29
CA GLU A 60 0.60 -9.37 -20.50
C GLU A 60 2.04 -9.87 -20.60
N ASP A 61 2.57 -10.04 -21.81
CA ASP A 61 3.96 -10.45 -22.05
C ASP A 61 4.96 -9.49 -21.39
N LEU A 62 4.73 -8.18 -21.52
CA LEU A 62 5.57 -7.15 -20.92
C LEU A 62 5.59 -7.27 -19.39
N PHE A 63 4.42 -7.44 -18.77
CA PHE A 63 4.31 -7.55 -17.31
C PHE A 63 4.90 -8.86 -16.79
N LEU A 64 4.72 -9.97 -17.50
CA LEU A 64 5.38 -11.23 -17.16
C LEU A 64 6.90 -11.10 -17.18
N ALA A 65 7.46 -10.38 -18.15
CA ALA A 65 8.90 -10.12 -18.21
C ALA A 65 9.37 -9.15 -17.09
N GLU A 66 8.63 -8.08 -16.81
CA GLU A 66 8.97 -7.10 -15.75
C GLU A 66 8.94 -7.72 -14.34
N TYR A 67 8.07 -8.70 -14.11
CA TYR A 67 7.88 -9.35 -12.80
C TYR A 67 8.38 -10.80 -12.76
N GLU A 68 9.26 -11.18 -13.68
CA GLU A 68 9.87 -12.51 -13.72
C GLU A 68 10.50 -12.86 -12.35
N GLY A 69 10.18 -14.04 -11.83
CA GLY A 69 10.66 -14.51 -10.53
C GLY A 69 10.00 -13.87 -9.28
N VAL A 70 9.09 -12.93 -9.48
CA VAL A 70 8.34 -12.28 -8.38
C VAL A 70 6.86 -12.63 -8.43
N GLU A 71 6.23 -12.54 -9.62
CA GLU A 71 4.82 -12.84 -9.84
C GLU A 71 4.70 -13.96 -10.89
N THR A 72 4.35 -15.16 -10.44
CA THR A 72 4.27 -16.35 -11.31
C THR A 72 2.91 -16.54 -11.98
N ASP A 73 1.87 -15.94 -11.39
CA ASP A 73 0.47 -16.13 -11.79
C ASP A 73 -0.17 -14.85 -12.35
N LEU A 74 0.66 -13.90 -12.83
CA LEU A 74 0.18 -12.66 -13.43
C LEU A 74 -0.59 -12.97 -14.72
N ARG A 75 -1.78 -12.41 -14.86
CA ARG A 75 -2.61 -12.52 -16.04
C ARG A 75 -3.27 -11.19 -16.37
N LEU A 76 -3.37 -10.91 -17.67
CA LEU A 76 -4.11 -9.79 -18.20
C LEU A 76 -5.00 -10.32 -19.34
N THR A 77 -6.30 -10.12 -19.22
CA THR A 77 -7.28 -10.60 -20.20
C THR A 77 -8.26 -9.51 -20.57
N ALA A 78 -8.80 -9.60 -21.76
CA ALA A 78 -9.95 -8.81 -22.21
C ALA A 78 -11.03 -9.76 -22.71
N GLU A 79 -12.29 -9.41 -22.42
CA GLU A 79 -13.46 -10.13 -22.89
C GLU A 79 -14.55 -9.15 -23.29
N GLU A 80 -15.37 -9.54 -24.26
CA GLU A 80 -16.52 -8.75 -24.69
C GLU A 80 -17.64 -8.87 -23.63
N VAL A 81 -18.20 -7.73 -23.26
CA VAL A 81 -19.30 -7.62 -22.31
C VAL A 81 -20.43 -6.79 -22.92
N ASP A 82 -21.60 -6.79 -22.27
CA ASP A 82 -22.70 -5.92 -22.68
C ASP A 82 -22.28 -4.45 -22.67
N CYS A 83 -22.68 -3.70 -23.70
CA CYS A 83 -22.33 -2.30 -23.85
C CYS A 83 -22.84 -1.49 -22.63
N PRO A 84 -21.96 -0.75 -21.92
CA PRO A 84 -22.38 0.06 -20.78
C PRO A 84 -23.32 1.19 -21.23
N GLN A 85 -24.24 1.57 -20.34
CA GLN A 85 -25.18 2.67 -20.61
C GLN A 85 -24.56 4.05 -20.51
N GLN A 86 -23.42 4.18 -19.82
CA GLN A 86 -22.74 5.43 -19.55
C GLN A 86 -21.23 5.23 -19.59
N GLU A 87 -20.54 6.25 -20.02
CA GLU A 87 -19.09 6.37 -19.98
C GLU A 87 -18.69 7.47 -19.00
N ILE A 88 -17.50 7.39 -18.47
CA ILE A 88 -16.89 8.46 -17.71
C ILE A 88 -16.62 9.64 -18.67
N PRO A 89 -16.96 10.90 -18.29
CA PRO A 89 -16.63 12.08 -19.11
C PRO A 89 -15.15 12.08 -19.47
N GLU A 90 -14.83 12.50 -20.70
CA GLU A 90 -13.49 12.41 -21.27
C GLU A 90 -12.43 13.14 -20.44
N ASP A 91 -12.74 14.34 -20.00
CA ASP A 91 -11.89 15.14 -19.14
C ASP A 91 -11.64 14.47 -17.77
N VAL A 92 -12.66 13.83 -17.18
CA VAL A 92 -12.54 13.08 -15.92
C VAL A 92 -11.69 11.83 -16.13
N GLN A 93 -11.90 11.10 -17.24
CA GLN A 93 -11.11 9.93 -17.62
C GLN A 93 -9.62 10.28 -17.72
N ASP A 94 -9.30 11.32 -18.49
CA ASP A 94 -7.93 11.74 -18.74
C ASP A 94 -7.23 12.18 -17.44
N PHE A 95 -7.91 12.98 -16.64
CA PHE A 95 -7.40 13.41 -15.34
C PHE A 95 -7.22 12.22 -14.37
N LEU A 96 -8.15 11.27 -14.37
CA LEU A 96 -8.02 10.06 -13.54
C LEU A 96 -6.79 9.24 -13.94
N ILE A 97 -6.59 9.00 -15.25
CA ILE A 97 -5.45 8.25 -15.77
C ILE A 97 -4.14 8.95 -15.36
N HIS A 98 -4.07 10.26 -15.49
CA HIS A 98 -2.90 11.02 -15.08
C HIS A 98 -2.68 10.98 -13.58
N ALA A 99 -3.72 11.17 -12.76
CA ALA A 99 -3.62 11.14 -11.30
C ALA A 99 -3.15 9.79 -10.77
N VAL A 100 -3.74 8.69 -11.27
CA VAL A 100 -3.33 7.33 -10.90
C VAL A 100 -1.91 7.03 -11.38
N THR A 101 -1.51 7.50 -12.56
CA THR A 101 -0.14 7.36 -13.07
C THR A 101 0.86 8.07 -12.17
N LEU A 102 0.58 9.31 -11.78
CA LEU A 102 1.44 10.14 -10.92
C LEU A 102 1.44 9.70 -9.46
N CYS A 103 0.36 9.07 -8.98
CA CYS A 103 0.26 8.62 -7.59
C CYS A 103 1.39 7.66 -7.24
N PRO A 104 2.26 7.98 -6.28
CA PRO A 104 3.33 7.10 -5.85
C PRO A 104 2.78 5.77 -5.32
N HIS A 105 3.48 4.66 -5.58
CA HIS A 105 3.18 3.35 -5.04
C HIS A 105 4.46 2.60 -4.71
N GLY A 106 4.45 1.85 -3.59
CA GLY A 106 5.61 1.12 -3.11
C GLY A 106 6.49 1.92 -2.18
N VAL A 107 7.77 1.59 -2.14
CA VAL A 107 8.78 2.28 -1.33
C VAL A 107 9.06 3.66 -1.93
N TYR A 108 8.84 4.69 -1.11
CA TYR A 108 9.15 6.07 -1.48
C TYR A 108 10.53 6.50 -0.96
N ARG A 109 10.89 6.01 0.24
CA ARG A 109 12.18 6.29 0.86
C ARG A 109 12.60 5.15 1.78
N VAL A 110 13.89 4.91 1.86
CA VAL A 110 14.53 4.01 2.84
C VAL A 110 15.27 4.81 3.91
N ILE A 111 15.58 4.18 5.05
CA ILE A 111 16.40 4.79 6.09
C ILE A 111 17.85 4.90 5.57
N PRO A 112 18.48 6.10 5.48
CA PRO A 112 19.79 6.26 4.86
C PRO A 112 20.90 5.42 5.49
N GLU A 113 20.85 5.24 6.82
CA GLU A 113 21.81 4.45 7.57
C GLU A 113 21.56 2.93 7.47
N GLN A 114 20.39 2.53 7.00
CA GLN A 114 19.96 1.13 6.83
C GLN A 114 19.07 0.99 5.59
N PRO A 115 19.65 0.95 4.38
CA PRO A 115 18.90 0.99 3.12
C PRO A 115 17.92 -0.18 2.90
N ASP A 116 18.11 -1.28 3.61
CA ASP A 116 17.19 -2.43 3.58
C ASP A 116 15.88 -2.18 4.36
N ILE A 117 15.79 -1.04 5.08
CA ILE A 117 14.62 -0.71 5.90
C ILE A 117 13.85 0.43 5.27
N VAL A 118 12.56 0.17 5.01
CA VAL A 118 11.63 1.16 4.47
C VAL A 118 11.32 2.23 5.53
N GLU A 119 11.56 3.50 5.19
CA GLU A 119 11.17 4.66 6.00
C GLU A 119 9.75 5.11 5.64
N THR A 120 9.49 5.30 4.35
CA THR A 120 8.25 5.90 3.83
C THR A 120 7.76 5.11 2.63
N SER A 121 6.48 4.78 2.62
CA SER A 121 5.83 4.07 1.52
C SER A 121 4.39 4.53 1.31
N ASN A 122 3.85 4.27 0.13
CA ASN A 122 2.44 4.40 -0.18
C ASN A 122 1.91 3.14 -0.85
N ASN A 123 0.69 2.76 -0.52
CA ASN A 123 -0.07 1.77 -1.23
C ASN A 123 -1.26 2.45 -1.92
N LEU A 124 -1.28 2.50 -3.24
CA LEU A 124 -2.49 2.77 -4.00
C LEU A 124 -3.35 1.50 -3.87
N ALA A 125 -4.25 1.51 -2.91
CA ALA A 125 -4.83 0.29 -2.35
C ALA A 125 -6.15 -0.11 -2.99
N MET A 126 -6.98 0.86 -3.33
CA MET A 126 -8.32 0.58 -3.87
C MET A 126 -8.72 1.68 -4.85
N ILE A 127 -9.48 1.27 -5.83
CA ILE A 127 -10.21 2.16 -6.73
C ILE A 127 -11.58 1.56 -7.00
N SER A 128 -12.62 2.38 -7.06
CA SER A 128 -13.96 1.92 -7.38
C SER A 128 -14.82 3.02 -8.01
N THR A 129 -15.70 2.61 -8.90
CA THR A 129 -16.74 3.47 -9.46
C THR A 129 -18.06 3.14 -8.77
N ASN A 130 -18.61 4.10 -8.03
CA ASN A 130 -19.82 3.92 -7.21
C ASN A 130 -20.90 4.94 -7.54
N GLU A 131 -22.16 4.54 -7.42
CA GLU A 131 -23.27 5.49 -7.40
C GLU A 131 -23.46 6.05 -5.99
N LYS A 132 -23.53 7.38 -5.86
CA LYS A 132 -23.92 8.05 -4.62
C LYS A 132 -25.03 9.06 -4.84
N MET A 133 -25.83 9.28 -3.80
CA MET A 133 -26.82 10.35 -3.77
C MET A 133 -26.16 11.64 -3.30
N VAL A 134 -26.14 12.66 -4.16
CA VAL A 134 -25.65 14.00 -3.83
C VAL A 134 -26.75 14.99 -4.17
N ASN A 135 -27.28 15.72 -3.18
CA ASN A 135 -28.38 16.66 -3.35
C ASN A 135 -29.60 16.06 -4.08
N ASP A 136 -30.05 14.87 -3.64
CA ASP A 136 -31.15 14.11 -4.20
C ASP A 136 -30.99 13.66 -5.68
N LYS A 137 -29.75 13.72 -6.20
CA LYS A 137 -29.41 13.20 -7.52
C LYS A 137 -28.44 12.04 -7.41
N LYS A 138 -28.65 11.00 -8.21
CA LYS A 138 -27.65 9.95 -8.39
C LYS A 138 -26.49 10.49 -9.22
N VAL A 139 -25.29 10.36 -8.70
CA VAL A 139 -24.04 10.70 -9.39
C VAL A 139 -23.06 9.54 -9.28
N ASN A 140 -22.34 9.30 -10.35
CA ASN A 140 -21.23 8.35 -10.32
C ASN A 140 -20.01 9.03 -9.73
N ILE A 141 -19.39 8.39 -8.75
CA ILE A 141 -18.19 8.85 -8.07
C ILE A 141 -17.11 7.80 -8.23
N ILE A 142 -15.88 8.25 -8.56
CA ILE A 142 -14.69 7.40 -8.55
C ILE A 142 -13.98 7.66 -7.24
N GLU A 143 -13.84 6.62 -6.44
CA GLU A 143 -13.14 6.68 -5.17
C GLU A 143 -11.78 5.99 -5.29
N VAL A 144 -10.72 6.68 -4.86
CA VAL A 144 -9.36 6.14 -4.79
C VAL A 144 -8.89 6.17 -3.35
N CYS A 145 -8.45 5.02 -2.83
CA CYS A 145 -7.93 4.91 -1.48
C CYS A 145 -6.45 4.58 -1.49
N CYS A 146 -5.67 5.39 -0.77
CA CYS A 146 -4.25 5.18 -0.54
C CYS A 146 -3.97 4.93 0.94
N LEU A 147 -2.93 4.17 1.23
CA LEU A 147 -2.38 4.03 2.58
C LEU A 147 -0.92 4.47 2.59
N THR A 148 -0.68 5.65 3.16
CA THR A 148 0.67 6.20 3.35
C THR A 148 1.19 5.84 4.72
N ARG A 149 2.43 5.36 4.79
CA ARG A 149 3.14 5.02 6.02
C ARG A 149 4.51 5.65 6.04
N SER A 150 4.94 6.13 7.22
CA SER A 150 6.31 6.57 7.45
C SER A 150 6.66 6.45 8.93
N SER A 151 7.93 6.16 9.22
CA SER A 151 8.50 6.28 10.58
C SER A 151 8.86 7.73 10.94
N VAL A 152 8.83 8.65 9.96
CA VAL A 152 9.16 10.08 10.11
C VAL A 152 7.94 10.92 9.70
N GLU A 153 7.38 11.69 10.64
CA GLU A 153 6.12 12.43 10.44
C GLU A 153 6.21 13.40 9.26
N SER A 154 7.26 14.24 9.20
CA SER A 154 7.44 15.19 8.10
C SER A 154 7.56 14.54 6.71
N ARG A 155 8.05 13.29 6.64
CA ARG A 155 8.11 12.53 5.39
C ARG A 155 6.76 11.95 5.00
N LYS A 156 5.95 11.58 5.99
CA LYS A 156 4.56 11.21 5.77
C LYS A 156 3.76 12.38 5.18
N GLU A 157 3.90 13.55 5.78
CA GLU A 157 3.27 14.79 5.31
C GLU A 157 3.71 15.19 3.90
N GLU A 158 5.00 15.08 3.59
CA GLU A 158 5.54 15.31 2.24
C GLU A 158 4.87 14.39 1.21
N LEU A 159 4.84 13.07 1.48
CA LEU A 159 4.23 12.11 0.56
C LEU A 159 2.71 12.33 0.42
N GLN A 160 2.02 12.67 1.51
CA GLN A 160 0.61 13.05 1.47
C GLN A 160 0.39 14.28 0.59
N SER A 161 1.26 15.30 0.67
CA SER A 161 1.20 16.48 -0.19
C SER A 161 1.41 16.15 -1.67
N VAL A 162 2.31 15.22 -2.00
CA VAL A 162 2.50 14.74 -3.39
C VAL A 162 1.23 14.07 -3.90
N ILE A 163 0.63 13.16 -3.12
CA ILE A 163 -0.61 12.47 -3.49
C ILE A 163 -1.76 13.48 -3.63
N GLN A 164 -1.91 14.38 -2.66
CA GLN A 164 -2.92 15.44 -2.72
C GLN A 164 -2.77 16.29 -3.98
N SER A 165 -1.54 16.68 -4.32
CA SER A 165 -1.29 17.48 -5.51
C SER A 165 -1.69 16.75 -6.80
N ALA A 166 -1.35 15.46 -6.93
CA ALA A 166 -1.71 14.65 -8.09
C ALA A 166 -3.23 14.58 -8.28
N PHE A 167 -3.99 14.28 -7.23
CA PHE A 167 -5.44 14.15 -7.31
C PHE A 167 -6.17 15.51 -7.36
N SER A 168 -5.67 16.53 -6.68
CA SER A 168 -6.27 17.88 -6.76
C SER A 168 -6.09 18.51 -8.15
N LEU A 169 -4.98 18.25 -8.84
CA LEU A 169 -4.80 18.64 -10.25
C LEU A 169 -5.82 17.96 -11.18
N ALA A 170 -6.27 16.77 -10.80
CA ALA A 170 -7.35 16.04 -11.47
C ALA A 170 -8.76 16.49 -11.04
N GLY A 171 -8.88 17.54 -10.25
CA GLY A 171 -10.18 18.04 -9.77
C GLY A 171 -10.82 17.21 -8.67
N ALA A 172 -10.11 16.28 -8.06
CA ALA A 172 -10.65 15.41 -7.01
C ALA A 172 -10.59 16.07 -5.63
N ASP A 173 -11.58 15.77 -4.79
CA ASP A 173 -11.57 16.08 -3.36
C ASP A 173 -10.71 15.07 -2.61
N VAL A 174 -9.66 15.55 -1.93
CA VAL A 174 -8.73 14.69 -1.18
C VAL A 174 -8.91 14.87 0.32
N THR A 175 -9.13 13.78 1.02
CA THR A 175 -9.27 13.77 2.47
C THR A 175 -8.27 12.82 3.12
N PHE A 176 -7.78 13.18 4.30
CA PHE A 176 -6.89 12.33 5.09
C PHE A 176 -7.57 11.91 6.39
N SER A 177 -7.46 10.65 6.74
CA SER A 177 -8.08 10.09 7.95
C SER A 177 -7.24 8.97 8.57
N GLY A 178 -7.52 8.63 9.83
CA GLY A 178 -6.90 7.48 10.50
C GLY A 178 -5.40 7.58 10.69
N SER A 179 -4.85 8.82 10.73
CA SER A 179 -3.42 9.03 10.93
C SER A 179 -3.01 8.69 12.36
N TYR A 180 -1.88 7.99 12.47
CA TYR A 180 -1.16 7.79 13.73
C TYR A 180 0.32 8.17 13.54
N PRO A 181 1.02 8.60 14.60
CA PRO A 181 2.41 9.02 14.49
C PRO A 181 3.33 7.83 14.18
N GLY A 182 4.37 8.08 13.38
CA GLY A 182 5.46 7.15 13.17
C GLY A 182 6.26 6.93 14.45
N TRP A 183 6.93 5.80 14.53
CA TRP A 183 7.90 5.51 15.59
C TRP A 183 9.28 5.41 14.99
N LYS A 184 10.06 6.50 15.10
CA LYS A 184 11.42 6.53 14.60
C LYS A 184 12.31 5.61 15.44
N PRO A 185 13.00 4.63 14.84
CA PRO A 185 13.87 3.73 15.56
C PRO A 185 15.09 4.46 16.16
N ASN A 186 15.43 4.13 17.40
CA ASN A 186 16.66 4.59 18.06
C ASN A 186 17.60 3.40 18.30
N LEU A 187 18.48 3.13 17.35
CA LEU A 187 19.46 2.03 17.45
C LEU A 187 20.57 2.26 18.45
N LYS A 188 20.70 3.49 18.98
CA LYS A 188 21.68 3.89 20.01
C LYS A 188 21.06 3.96 21.40
N SER A 189 19.84 3.49 21.56
CA SER A 189 19.13 3.46 22.84
C SER A 189 19.87 2.62 23.88
N GLN A 190 20.03 3.16 25.08
CA GLN A 190 20.62 2.42 26.20
C GLN A 190 19.73 1.24 26.59
N LEU A 191 18.40 1.43 26.53
CA LEU A 191 17.43 0.36 26.76
C LEU A 191 17.63 -0.81 25.78
N LEU A 192 17.84 -0.52 24.48
CA LEU A 192 18.11 -1.55 23.48
C LEU A 192 19.38 -2.33 23.82
N HIS A 193 20.45 -1.63 24.22
CA HIS A 193 21.72 -2.27 24.59
C HIS A 193 21.52 -3.20 25.78
N THR A 194 20.93 -2.71 26.87
CA THR A 194 20.64 -3.49 28.08
C THR A 194 19.82 -4.73 27.78
N LEU A 195 18.76 -4.60 26.95
CA LEU A 195 17.92 -5.73 26.60
C LEU A 195 18.62 -6.76 25.71
N LYS A 196 19.49 -6.35 24.80
CA LYS A 196 20.33 -7.27 24.00
C LYS A 196 21.26 -8.09 24.89
N GLU A 197 21.97 -7.42 25.80
CA GLU A 197 22.86 -8.10 26.74
C GLU A 197 22.10 -9.08 27.65
N THR A 198 20.97 -8.63 28.20
CA THR A 198 20.09 -9.48 29.03
C THR A 198 19.60 -10.71 28.27
N TYR A 199 19.19 -10.54 27.02
CA TYR A 199 18.76 -11.67 26.20
C TYR A 199 19.90 -12.65 25.92
N HIS A 200 21.09 -12.12 25.57
CA HIS A 200 22.27 -12.94 25.35
C HIS A 200 22.68 -13.75 26.62
N GLN A 201 22.69 -13.09 27.77
CA GLN A 201 22.98 -13.75 29.06
C GLN A 201 21.97 -14.85 29.39
N GLN A 202 20.68 -14.61 29.11
CA GLN A 202 19.59 -15.53 29.45
C GLN A 202 19.53 -16.75 28.52
N PHE A 203 19.80 -16.56 27.20
CA PHE A 203 19.56 -17.57 26.17
C PHE A 203 20.80 -17.99 25.37
N GLY A 204 21.96 -17.40 25.59
CA GLY A 204 23.22 -17.73 24.92
C GLY A 204 23.24 -17.38 23.43
N SER A 205 22.33 -16.54 22.98
CA SER A 205 22.22 -16.13 21.56
C SER A 205 21.84 -14.65 21.45
N GLU A 206 22.22 -14.00 20.33
CA GLU A 206 21.84 -12.62 20.06
C GLU A 206 20.36 -12.53 19.64
N PRO A 207 19.59 -11.54 20.15
CA PRO A 207 18.26 -11.29 19.67
C PRO A 207 18.31 -10.63 18.30
N ARG A 208 17.38 -10.97 17.43
CA ARG A 208 17.20 -10.26 16.16
C ARG A 208 16.46 -8.94 16.40
N VAL A 209 17.15 -7.81 16.18
CA VAL A 209 16.55 -6.48 16.20
C VAL A 209 16.01 -6.18 14.81
N VAL A 210 14.73 -5.87 14.71
CA VAL A 210 14.05 -5.55 13.48
C VAL A 210 13.30 -4.24 13.61
N ILE A 211 13.15 -3.55 12.50
CA ILE A 211 12.29 -2.38 12.36
C ILE A 211 11.15 -2.79 11.45
N ILE A 212 9.92 -2.62 11.89
CA ILE A 212 8.75 -2.93 11.07
C ILE A 212 8.10 -1.64 10.58
N HIS A 213 7.68 -1.67 9.33
CA HIS A 213 6.98 -0.56 8.69
C HIS A 213 5.48 -0.64 8.99
N ALA A 214 5.14 -0.55 10.28
CA ALA A 214 3.78 -0.65 10.79
C ALA A 214 3.52 0.37 11.89
N GLY A 215 2.24 0.68 12.14
CA GLY A 215 1.82 1.47 13.30
C GLY A 215 1.87 0.64 14.56
N LEU A 216 2.61 1.12 15.54
CA LEU A 216 2.69 0.54 16.87
C LEU A 216 2.28 1.57 17.92
N GLU A 217 1.82 1.09 19.07
CA GLU A 217 1.46 1.90 20.23
C GLU A 217 2.61 2.82 20.67
N CYS A 218 3.86 2.37 20.48
CA CYS A 218 5.06 3.16 20.76
C CYS A 218 5.10 4.49 19.99
N GLY A 219 4.55 4.56 18.78
CA GLY A 219 4.42 5.84 18.06
C GLY A 219 3.50 6.81 18.78
N ILE A 220 2.37 6.34 19.28
CA ILE A 220 1.38 7.15 20.02
C ILE A 220 1.94 7.60 21.38
N ILE A 221 2.59 6.68 22.09
CA ILE A 221 3.22 6.97 23.40
C ILE A 221 4.36 7.98 23.20
N GLY A 222 5.25 7.75 22.24
CA GLY A 222 6.41 8.59 21.97
C GLY A 222 6.06 10.00 21.53
N ARG A 223 4.90 10.22 20.90
CA ARG A 223 4.38 11.55 20.59
C ARG A 223 4.15 12.39 21.85
N ASN A 224 3.65 11.75 22.91
CA ASN A 224 3.37 12.42 24.19
C ASN A 224 4.58 12.43 25.13
N TYR A 225 5.51 11.49 24.95
CA TYR A 225 6.72 11.32 25.76
C TYR A 225 7.96 11.20 24.86
N PRO A 226 8.42 12.30 24.23
CA PRO A 226 9.46 12.25 23.18
C PRO A 226 10.82 11.76 23.64
N ASN A 227 11.09 11.81 24.95
CA ASN A 227 12.35 11.32 25.56
C ASN A 227 12.26 9.90 26.10
N MET A 228 11.11 9.21 25.94
CA MET A 228 10.93 7.85 26.43
C MET A 228 11.60 6.87 25.48
N GLU A 229 12.53 6.07 25.99
CA GLU A 229 13.06 4.93 25.26
C GLU A 229 12.06 3.78 25.28
N MET A 230 11.82 3.17 24.13
CA MET A 230 10.81 2.12 23.99
C MET A 230 11.34 1.00 23.09
N ILE A 231 11.02 -0.24 23.47
CA ILE A 231 11.29 -1.44 22.68
C ILE A 231 10.02 -2.29 22.69
N SER A 232 9.65 -2.78 21.52
CA SER A 232 8.54 -3.73 21.37
C SER A 232 9.09 -5.14 21.18
N PHE A 233 8.62 -6.09 21.94
CA PHE A 233 8.96 -7.51 21.80
C PHE A 233 7.83 -8.39 22.32
N GLY A 234 7.77 -9.63 21.82
CA GLY A 234 6.69 -10.55 22.16
C GLY A 234 7.00 -11.99 21.76
N PRO A 235 6.05 -12.92 22.01
CA PRO A 235 6.14 -14.28 21.49
C PRO A 235 6.01 -14.26 19.95
N THR A 236 6.35 -15.38 19.31
CA THR A 236 6.19 -15.52 17.85
C THR A 236 4.72 -15.66 17.50
N ILE A 237 4.22 -14.75 16.69
CA ILE A 237 2.87 -14.77 16.12
C ILE A 237 3.01 -14.95 14.61
N GLU A 238 2.21 -15.86 14.05
CA GLU A 238 2.11 -16.12 12.63
C GLU A 238 0.74 -15.66 12.12
N HIS A 239 0.69 -15.14 10.89
CA HIS A 239 -0.51 -14.63 10.22
C HIS A 239 -1.33 -13.62 11.03
N PRO A 240 -0.70 -12.58 11.65
CA PRO A 240 -1.43 -11.60 12.44
C PRO A 240 -2.52 -10.92 11.59
N HIS A 241 -3.65 -10.59 12.22
CA HIS A 241 -4.81 -9.97 11.60
C HIS A 241 -5.55 -10.83 10.56
N SER A 242 -5.36 -12.13 10.60
CA SER A 242 -6.06 -13.09 9.74
C SER A 242 -6.82 -14.13 10.56
N PRO A 243 -7.80 -14.85 9.96
CA PRO A 243 -8.48 -15.97 10.63
C PRO A 243 -7.52 -17.11 11.05
N ASP A 244 -6.34 -17.18 10.42
CA ASP A 244 -5.30 -18.17 10.69
C ASP A 244 -4.27 -17.68 11.73
N GLU A 245 -4.53 -16.56 12.42
CA GLU A 245 -3.63 -16.01 13.43
C GLU A 245 -3.37 -17.03 14.54
N ARG A 246 -2.10 -17.27 14.81
CA ARG A 246 -1.67 -18.23 15.84
C ARG A 246 -0.40 -17.78 16.54
N VAL A 247 -0.26 -18.16 17.82
CA VAL A 247 0.94 -17.94 18.62
C VAL A 247 1.69 -19.26 18.83
N ASN A 248 3.01 -19.20 18.73
CA ASN A 248 3.85 -20.34 19.06
C ASN A 248 3.96 -20.47 20.59
N ILE A 249 3.30 -21.48 21.16
CA ILE A 249 3.19 -21.70 22.63
C ILE A 249 4.58 -21.78 23.30
N ALA A 250 5.57 -22.45 22.69
CA ALA A 250 6.91 -22.57 23.27
C ALA A 250 7.59 -21.21 23.42
N THR A 251 7.29 -20.24 22.55
CA THR A 251 7.87 -18.90 22.64
C THR A 251 7.20 -18.00 23.69
N VAL A 252 6.01 -18.33 24.16
CA VAL A 252 5.32 -17.61 25.26
C VAL A 252 6.11 -17.74 26.56
N GLN A 253 6.56 -18.96 26.91
CA GLN A 253 7.38 -19.16 28.09
C GLN A 253 8.72 -18.43 27.99
N LYS A 254 9.37 -18.49 26.83
CA LYS A 254 10.63 -17.78 26.57
C LYS A 254 10.44 -16.27 26.72
N PHE A 255 9.37 -15.71 26.14
CA PHE A 255 8.99 -14.31 26.28
C PHE A 255 8.81 -13.90 27.74
N TYR A 256 8.05 -14.67 28.53
CA TYR A 256 7.85 -14.38 29.95
C TYR A 256 9.15 -14.38 30.77
N GLN A 257 10.03 -15.36 30.52
CA GLN A 257 11.35 -15.41 31.17
C GLN A 257 12.18 -14.18 30.82
N PHE A 258 12.15 -13.73 29.56
CA PHE A 258 12.86 -12.53 29.12
C PHE A 258 12.28 -11.26 29.75
N VAL A 259 10.95 -11.12 29.87
CA VAL A 259 10.33 -9.99 30.58
C VAL A 259 10.84 -9.90 32.02
N LEU A 260 10.87 -11.02 32.75
CA LEU A 260 11.36 -11.04 34.12
C LEU A 260 12.85 -10.67 34.22
N ALA A 261 13.67 -11.14 33.29
CA ALA A 261 15.10 -10.79 33.25
C ALA A 261 15.31 -9.32 32.90
N ALA A 262 14.57 -8.80 31.92
CA ALA A 262 14.60 -7.40 31.52
C ALA A 262 14.24 -6.45 32.68
N LEU A 263 13.15 -6.74 33.39
CA LEU A 263 12.71 -5.95 34.57
C LEU A 263 13.71 -5.96 35.73
N LYS A 264 14.55 -6.98 35.83
CA LYS A 264 15.62 -7.04 36.84
C LYS A 264 16.88 -6.29 36.42
N ALA A 265 17.07 -6.09 35.11
CA ALA A 265 18.25 -5.43 34.55
C ALA A 265 18.06 -3.92 34.40
N LEU A 266 16.83 -3.42 34.47
CA LEU A 266 16.46 -2.01 34.48
C LEU A 266 16.35 -1.45 35.90
#